data_45c9ef1326d5e0bfdfcbd1f63e0606a8
#
_entry.id   45c9ef1326d5e0bfdfcbd1f63e0606a8
#
_cell.length_a   1.000
_cell.length_b   1.000
_cell.length_c   1.000
_cell.angle_alpha   90.00
_cell.angle_beta   90.00
_cell.angle_gamma   90.00
#
_symmetry.space_group_name_H-M   'P 1'
#
loop_
_entity.id
_entity.type
_entity.pdbx_description
1 polymer ?
#
loop_
_entity_poly.entity_id
_entity_poly.type
_entity_poly.pdbx_seq_one_letter_code
_entity_poly.pdbx_strand_id
1 'polypeptide(L)'
;MGEHLVDRIVYNFGDFQQMLDDPKVKAIMCARGGYGFVRIIDKLNFSKLADHPKWIIGFSDITVLHCHLNRNYGIASIHSKMCNSFPDDMATAEAVQVESIHSIGQALKGAPLQYKFPANVCDRIGEAEG
;
A
#
# COMPACT_ATOMS: atom_id res chain seq x y z
N MET A 1 -18.69 -3.53 -15.71
CA MET A 1 -18.48 -2.10 -15.45
C MET A 1 -17.23 -1.98 -14.59
N GLY A 2 -16.10 -1.66 -15.20
CA GLY A 2 -14.85 -1.43 -14.50
C GLY A 2 -14.87 -0.03 -13.89
N GLU A 3 -15.11 0.08 -12.61
CA GLU A 3 -14.92 1.34 -11.91
C GLU A 3 -13.41 1.59 -11.78
N HIS A 4 -13.01 2.78 -12.20
CA HIS A 4 -11.64 3.27 -12.26
C HIS A 4 -10.92 3.12 -10.93
N LEU A 5 -10.02 2.15 -10.86
CA LEU A 5 -9.03 2.04 -9.79
C LEU A 5 -7.88 2.99 -10.14
N VAL A 6 -7.78 4.08 -9.42
CA VAL A 6 -6.65 5.02 -9.40
C VAL A 6 -6.42 5.84 -10.66
N ASP A 7 -7.08 7.00 -10.75
CA ASP A 7 -6.82 8.00 -11.80
C ASP A 7 -5.93 9.17 -11.37
N ARG A 8 -5.30 9.14 -10.20
CA ARG A 8 -4.53 10.30 -9.73
C ARG A 8 -3.18 9.93 -9.16
N ILE A 9 -2.13 10.51 -9.72
CA ILE A 9 -0.79 10.53 -9.14
C ILE A 9 -0.76 11.63 -8.06
N VAL A 10 -0.34 11.27 -6.85
CA VAL A 10 -0.18 12.23 -5.76
C VAL A 10 1.10 13.02 -5.95
N TYR A 11 0.98 14.31 -6.23
CA TYR A 11 2.12 15.21 -6.37
C TYR A 11 2.39 16.03 -5.10
N ASN A 12 1.40 16.21 -4.24
CA ASN A 12 1.51 17.04 -3.04
C ASN A 12 0.52 16.61 -1.95
N PHE A 13 0.65 17.24 -0.78
CA PHE A 13 -0.21 17.05 0.38
C PHE A 13 -1.71 17.21 0.09
N GLY A 14 -2.08 18.23 -0.69
CA GLY A 14 -3.49 18.52 -1.00
C GLY A 14 -4.13 17.42 -1.83
N ASP A 15 -3.40 16.85 -2.79
CA ASP A 15 -3.89 15.74 -3.61
C ASP A 15 -4.15 14.49 -2.76
N PHE A 16 -3.24 14.20 -1.82
CA PHE A 16 -3.40 13.05 -0.92
C PHE A 16 -4.63 13.21 -0.02
N GLN A 17 -4.82 14.41 0.56
CA GLN A 17 -5.99 14.70 1.39
C GLN A 17 -7.29 14.59 0.59
N GLN A 18 -7.31 15.10 -0.66
CA GLN A 18 -8.49 14.95 -1.52
C GLN A 18 -8.85 13.49 -1.76
N MET A 19 -7.86 12.62 -2.00
CA MET A 19 -8.11 11.19 -2.19
C MET A 19 -8.55 10.50 -0.89
N LEU A 20 -8.05 10.93 0.26
CA LEU A 20 -8.54 10.44 1.55
C LEU A 20 -10.01 10.80 1.76
N ASP A 21 -10.41 11.99 1.33
CA ASP A 21 -11.74 12.54 1.53
C ASP A 21 -12.78 12.08 0.51
N ASP A 22 -12.35 11.62 -0.67
CA ASP A 22 -13.24 11.21 -1.75
C ASP A 22 -13.83 9.80 -1.48
N PRO A 23 -15.14 9.66 -1.25
CA PRO A 23 -15.76 8.36 -0.97
C PRO A 23 -15.73 7.39 -2.16
N LYS A 24 -15.45 7.86 -3.37
CA LYS A 24 -15.35 7.04 -4.58
C LYS A 24 -13.99 6.36 -4.67
N VAL A 25 -12.95 6.92 -4.06
CA VAL A 25 -11.61 6.32 -4.00
C VAL A 25 -11.63 5.13 -3.06
N LYS A 26 -11.26 3.95 -3.52
CA LYS A 26 -11.22 2.70 -2.73
C LYS A 26 -9.80 2.25 -2.38
N ALA A 27 -8.82 2.71 -3.15
CA ALA A 27 -7.42 2.43 -2.90
C ALA A 27 -6.55 3.62 -3.34
N ILE A 28 -5.46 3.87 -2.61
CA ILE A 28 -4.44 4.86 -2.91
C ILE A 28 -3.11 4.13 -3.00
N MET A 29 -2.57 4.02 -4.21
CA MET A 29 -1.22 3.50 -4.42
C MET A 29 -0.26 4.67 -4.53
N CYS A 30 0.75 4.69 -3.66
CA CYS A 30 1.74 5.75 -3.68
C CYS A 30 2.64 5.65 -4.92
N ALA A 31 2.96 6.77 -5.53
CA ALA A 31 3.82 6.79 -6.72
C ALA A 31 5.26 6.41 -6.36
N ARG A 32 5.75 6.91 -5.24
CA ARG A 32 7.11 6.69 -4.71
C ARG A 32 7.18 7.03 -3.22
N GLY A 33 8.21 6.55 -2.56
CA GLY A 33 8.60 7.01 -1.23
C GLY A 33 9.42 8.31 -1.27
N GLY A 34 9.99 8.66 -0.15
CA GLY A 34 10.81 9.86 0.02
C GLY A 34 11.28 9.99 1.46
N TYR A 35 11.34 11.22 1.97
CA TYR A 35 11.64 11.52 3.38
C TYR A 35 10.66 12.57 3.94
N GLY A 36 9.52 12.74 3.30
CA GLY A 36 8.60 13.83 3.57
C GLY A 36 7.37 13.45 4.38
N PHE A 37 7.00 12.18 4.40
CA PHE A 37 5.72 11.77 4.97
C PHE A 37 5.63 12.08 6.47
N VAL A 38 6.68 11.84 7.23
CA VAL A 38 6.76 12.17 8.66
C VAL A 38 6.51 13.67 8.95
N ARG A 39 6.78 14.56 7.99
CA ARG A 39 6.62 16.01 8.14
C ARG A 39 5.19 16.49 7.89
N ILE A 40 4.38 15.66 7.24
CA ILE A 40 3.03 16.04 6.82
C ILE A 40 1.94 15.22 7.50
N ILE A 41 2.29 14.10 8.13
CA ILE A 41 1.31 13.15 8.67
C ILE A 41 0.39 13.80 9.71
N ASP A 42 0.91 14.67 10.56
CA ASP A 42 0.13 15.38 11.58
C ASP A 42 -0.81 16.45 11.01
N LYS A 43 -0.62 16.80 9.72
CA LYS A 43 -1.47 17.78 9.02
C LYS A 43 -2.60 17.11 8.25
N LEU A 44 -2.55 15.78 8.10
CA LEU A 44 -3.57 15.01 7.41
C LEU A 44 -4.76 14.75 8.33
N ASN A 45 -5.95 14.86 7.76
CA ASN A 45 -7.19 14.53 8.44
C ASN A 45 -7.66 13.14 7.98
N PHE A 46 -7.67 12.17 8.89
CA PHE A 46 -8.09 10.80 8.63
C PHE A 46 -9.53 10.51 9.10
N SER A 47 -10.28 11.50 9.58
CA SER A 47 -11.61 11.31 10.18
C SER A 47 -12.58 10.58 9.26
N LYS A 48 -12.53 10.87 7.95
CA LYS A 48 -13.41 10.23 6.96
C LYS A 48 -12.99 8.80 6.58
N LEU A 49 -11.79 8.40 6.95
CA LEU A 49 -11.28 7.07 6.61
C LEU A 49 -12.00 5.95 7.38
N ALA A 50 -12.52 6.27 8.58
CA ALA A 50 -13.33 5.33 9.36
C ALA A 50 -14.68 5.03 8.68
N ASP A 51 -15.31 6.05 8.08
CA ASP A 51 -16.60 5.91 7.39
C ASP A 51 -16.45 5.37 5.96
N HIS A 52 -15.33 5.69 5.33
CA HIS A 52 -15.01 5.31 3.96
C HIS A 52 -13.61 4.68 3.89
N PRO A 53 -13.45 3.47 4.42
CA PRO A 53 -12.14 2.80 4.45
C PRO A 53 -11.63 2.55 3.03
N LYS A 54 -10.32 2.73 2.87
CA LYS A 54 -9.64 2.51 1.61
C LYS A 54 -8.25 1.92 1.83
N TRP A 55 -7.80 1.15 0.87
CA TRP A 55 -6.47 0.58 0.91
C TRP A 55 -5.41 1.65 0.66
N ILE A 56 -4.42 1.71 1.53
CA ILE A 56 -3.20 2.49 1.31
C ILE A 56 -2.08 1.51 0.96
N ILE A 57 -1.42 1.74 -0.17
CA ILE A 57 -0.44 0.81 -0.75
C ILE A 57 0.88 1.53 -0.96
N GLY A 58 1.96 0.99 -0.41
CA GLY A 58 3.29 1.55 -0.56
C GLY A 58 4.30 0.92 0.40
N PHE A 59 5.54 1.42 0.36
CA PHE A 59 6.62 0.98 1.25
C PHE A 59 7.61 2.14 1.52
N SER A 60 8.72 1.88 2.17
CA SER A 60 9.74 2.90 2.50
C SER A 60 9.16 4.00 3.38
N ASP A 61 9.21 5.27 2.97
CA ASP A 61 8.65 6.42 3.71
C ASP A 61 7.15 6.26 4.06
N ILE A 62 6.40 5.54 3.21
CA ILE A 62 4.97 5.26 3.43
C ILE A 62 4.75 4.35 4.66
N THR A 63 5.77 3.67 5.15
CA THR A 63 5.70 2.88 6.38
C THR A 63 5.28 3.73 7.58
N VAL A 64 5.65 5.01 7.60
CA VAL A 64 5.19 5.97 8.62
C VAL A 64 3.66 6.05 8.63
N LEU A 65 3.05 6.13 7.44
CA LEU A 65 1.59 6.15 7.30
C LEU A 65 0.95 4.82 7.71
N HIS A 66 1.53 3.68 7.30
CA HIS A 66 1.03 2.36 7.69
C HIS A 66 0.99 2.22 9.22
N CYS A 67 2.09 2.57 9.90
CA CYS A 67 2.16 2.54 11.36
C CYS A 67 1.14 3.49 12.01
N HIS A 68 0.99 4.70 11.47
CA HIS A 68 0.04 5.69 11.98
C HIS A 68 -1.41 5.21 11.86
N LEU A 69 -1.80 4.67 10.71
CA LEU A 69 -3.16 4.14 10.47
C LEU A 69 -3.47 2.94 11.37
N ASN A 70 -2.54 2.01 11.47
CA ASN A 70 -2.72 0.85 12.34
C ASN A 70 -2.82 1.26 13.82
N ARG A 71 -1.87 2.07 14.31
CA ARG A 71 -1.78 2.45 15.72
C ARG A 71 -2.95 3.30 16.19
N ASN A 72 -3.35 4.30 15.38
CA ASN A 72 -4.30 5.32 15.82
C ASN A 72 -5.74 5.04 15.39
N TYR A 73 -5.94 4.26 14.34
CA TYR A 73 -7.25 4.02 13.74
C TYR A 73 -7.61 2.54 13.60
N GLY A 74 -6.70 1.62 13.87
CA GLY A 74 -6.93 0.18 13.70
C GLY A 74 -7.18 -0.22 12.24
N ILE A 75 -6.67 0.56 11.28
CA ILE A 75 -6.91 0.37 9.86
C ILE A 75 -5.76 -0.41 9.24
N ALA A 76 -6.08 -1.52 8.57
CA ALA A 76 -5.14 -2.30 7.80
C ALA A 76 -4.72 -1.58 6.51
N SER A 77 -3.49 -1.81 6.07
CA SER A 77 -2.93 -1.25 4.85
C SER A 77 -2.00 -2.26 4.18
N ILE A 78 -1.57 -2.00 2.95
CA ILE A 78 -0.78 -2.95 2.16
C ILE A 78 0.66 -2.42 2.02
N HIS A 79 1.59 -3.02 2.77
CA HIS A 79 3.03 -2.75 2.61
C HIS A 79 3.53 -3.52 1.39
N SER A 80 3.65 -2.86 0.25
CA SER A 80 4.01 -3.47 -1.03
C SER A 80 4.60 -2.47 -2.00
N LYS A 81 4.92 -2.94 -3.23
CA LYS A 81 5.45 -2.11 -4.32
C LYS A 81 4.62 -0.85 -4.55
N MET A 82 5.31 0.20 -4.98
CA MET A 82 4.73 1.47 -5.45
C MET A 82 4.86 1.57 -6.96
N CYS A 83 4.21 2.56 -7.58
CA CYS A 83 4.20 2.70 -9.04
C CYS A 83 5.59 2.72 -9.67
N ASN A 84 6.54 3.44 -9.05
CA ASN A 84 7.92 3.55 -9.54
C ASN A 84 8.76 2.27 -9.44
N SER A 85 8.25 1.23 -8.79
CA SER A 85 8.93 -0.07 -8.65
C SER A 85 8.28 -1.17 -9.50
N PHE A 86 7.32 -0.82 -10.34
CA PHE A 86 6.80 -1.73 -11.34
C PHE A 86 7.77 -1.82 -12.53
N PRO A 87 7.87 -2.98 -13.19
CA PRO A 87 8.68 -3.11 -14.39
C PRO A 87 8.08 -2.29 -15.55
N ASP A 88 8.93 -1.75 -16.41
CA ASP A 88 8.50 -1.03 -17.60
C ASP A 88 7.81 -1.97 -18.61
N ASP A 89 8.23 -3.24 -18.64
CA ASP A 89 7.65 -4.29 -19.46
C ASP A 89 7.46 -5.56 -18.64
N MET A 90 6.22 -6.01 -18.54
CA MET A 90 5.87 -7.24 -17.82
C MET A 90 6.43 -8.51 -18.49
N ALA A 91 6.71 -8.47 -19.80
CA ALA A 91 7.29 -9.62 -20.50
C ALA A 91 8.75 -9.89 -20.12
N THR A 92 9.46 -8.87 -19.67
CA THR A 92 10.87 -8.96 -19.23
C THR A 92 11.03 -8.90 -17.72
N ALA A 93 9.92 -8.80 -16.98
CA ALA A 93 9.92 -8.71 -15.54
C ALA A 93 10.43 -10.01 -14.89
N GLU A 94 11.19 -9.87 -13.81
CA GLU A 94 11.58 -11.02 -12.99
C GLU A 94 10.34 -11.66 -12.32
N ALA A 95 10.35 -12.99 -12.16
CA ALA A 95 9.24 -13.73 -11.57
C ALA A 95 8.79 -13.16 -10.22
N VAL A 96 9.74 -12.78 -9.35
CA VAL A 96 9.44 -12.17 -8.04
C VAL A 96 8.72 -10.82 -8.15
N GLN A 97 8.98 -10.05 -9.21
CA GLN A 97 8.26 -8.79 -9.46
C GLN A 97 6.82 -9.07 -9.87
N VAL A 98 6.61 -10.03 -10.77
CA VAL A 98 5.28 -10.45 -11.23
C VAL A 98 4.46 -11.00 -10.06
N GLU A 99 5.04 -11.90 -9.25
CA GLU A 99 4.39 -12.45 -8.07
C GLU A 99 4.00 -11.37 -7.05
N SER A 100 4.88 -10.39 -6.82
CA SER A 100 4.61 -9.25 -5.94
C SER A 100 3.43 -8.41 -6.42
N ILE A 101 3.32 -8.17 -7.73
CA ILE A 101 2.19 -7.43 -8.32
C ILE A 101 0.89 -8.24 -8.20
N HIS A 102 0.94 -9.53 -8.49
CA HIS A 102 -0.21 -10.42 -8.33
C HIS A 102 -0.71 -10.47 -6.88
N SER A 103 0.19 -10.50 -5.90
CA SER A 103 -0.18 -10.50 -4.49
C SER A 103 -0.92 -9.23 -4.06
N ILE A 104 -0.57 -8.06 -4.61
CA ILE A 104 -1.34 -6.83 -4.40
C ILE A 104 -2.77 -7.00 -4.90
N GLY A 105 -2.92 -7.53 -6.13
CA GLY A 105 -4.24 -7.79 -6.70
C GLY A 105 -5.08 -8.79 -5.89
N GLN A 106 -4.45 -9.79 -5.30
CA GLN A 106 -5.11 -10.74 -4.40
C GLN A 106 -5.55 -10.06 -3.09
N ALA A 107 -4.66 -9.28 -2.47
CA ALA A 107 -4.97 -8.53 -1.25
C ALA A 107 -6.16 -7.59 -1.45
N LEU A 108 -6.19 -6.85 -2.55
CA LEU A 108 -7.29 -5.94 -2.90
C LEU A 108 -8.63 -6.65 -3.08
N LYS A 109 -8.62 -7.93 -3.41
CA LYS A 109 -9.82 -8.79 -3.54
C LYS A 109 -10.19 -9.49 -2.21
N GLY A 110 -9.43 -9.27 -1.14
CA GLY A 110 -9.60 -9.97 0.13
C GLY A 110 -9.25 -11.46 0.06
N ALA A 111 -8.47 -11.88 -0.93
CA ALA A 111 -8.02 -13.26 -1.05
C ALA A 111 -6.89 -13.56 -0.03
N PRO A 112 -6.83 -14.79 0.52
CA PRO A 112 -5.71 -15.19 1.37
C PRO A 112 -4.39 -15.09 0.63
N LEU A 113 -3.37 -14.55 1.30
CA LEU A 113 -2.02 -14.46 0.77
C LEU A 113 -1.18 -15.63 1.31
N GLN A 114 -0.42 -16.26 0.43
CA GLN A 114 0.52 -17.31 0.80
C GLN A 114 1.84 -17.07 0.08
N TYR A 115 2.92 -17.00 0.86
CA TYR A 115 4.27 -16.82 0.34
C TYR A 115 5.12 -18.03 0.67
N LYS A 116 5.98 -18.42 -0.27
CA LYS A 116 6.99 -19.47 -0.08
C LYS A 116 8.37 -18.87 -0.27
N PHE A 117 9.20 -19.05 0.73
CA PHE A 117 10.60 -18.60 0.68
C PHE A 117 11.52 -19.84 0.67
N PRO A 118 12.62 -19.80 -0.09
CA PRO A 118 13.63 -20.85 -0.02
C PRO A 118 14.23 -20.89 1.38
N ALA A 119 14.47 -22.09 1.89
CA ALA A 119 15.10 -22.26 3.20
C ALA A 119 16.48 -21.60 3.25
N ASN A 120 16.81 -20.99 4.38
CA ASN A 120 18.07 -20.30 4.61
C ASN A 120 18.68 -20.76 5.94
N VAL A 121 20.00 -20.73 6.03
CA VAL A 121 20.73 -21.10 7.25
C VAL A 121 20.42 -20.22 8.47
N CYS A 122 19.88 -19.03 8.22
CA CYS A 122 19.44 -18.09 9.26
C CYS A 122 17.99 -18.26 9.70
N ASP A 123 17.25 -19.18 9.07
CA ASP A 123 15.84 -19.38 9.39
C ASP A 123 15.68 -19.83 10.85
N ARG A 124 14.65 -19.32 11.49
CA ARG A 124 14.20 -19.75 12.81
C ARG A 124 12.78 -20.28 12.67
N ILE A 125 12.55 -21.46 13.25
CA ILE A 125 11.22 -22.07 13.29
C ILE A 125 10.47 -21.50 14.48
N GLY A 126 9.24 -21.05 14.25
CA GLY A 126 8.36 -20.47 15.27
C GLY A 126 7.02 -20.10 14.70
N GLU A 127 6.11 -19.71 15.57
CA GLU A 127 4.80 -19.18 15.20
C GLU A 127 4.80 -17.67 15.45
N ALA A 128 4.14 -16.92 14.58
CA ALA A 128 3.94 -15.48 14.72
C ALA A 128 2.53 -15.12 14.26
N GLU A 129 1.88 -14.24 15.00
CA GLU A 129 0.61 -13.63 14.64
C GLU A 129 0.80 -12.14 14.43
N GLY A 130 0.13 -11.57 13.42
CA GLY A 130 0.21 -10.16 13.07
C GLY A 130 -1.10 -9.55 12.64
#